data_859b196788fe13fe27397e144bd065ae
#
_entry.id   859b196788fe13fe27397e144bd065ae
#
_cell.length_a   1.000
_cell.length_b   1.000
_cell.length_c   1.000
_cell.angle_alpha   90.00
_cell.angle_beta   90.00
_cell.angle_gamma   90.00
#
_symmetry.space_group_name_H-M   'P 1'
#
loop_
_entity.id
_entity.type
_entity.pdbx_description
1 polymer ?
#
loop_
_entity_poly.entity_id
_entity_poly.type
_entity_poly.pdbx_seq_one_letter_code
_entity_poly.pdbx_strand_id
1 'polypeptide(L)'
;MGERSIVELANAFAEGKTMDEIHEMPQVVFYCKEKDIPGGFKDDDIILHSHEECLHNKKGQAENVRHLEEEANKMHAQRMIQEVDGKYVVVNPPFPLMTTEELDAAFDLPYTRLPHPKYKGKTIPAYEMIKFSVNLHRGCFGGCSFCTISAHQGKFVVCRSKESILKEVKKIIAMPDFKGYLSDLGGPSANMYGMHGKNQKACEVCKRPSCVNPQICPNLNTDHSKLLEIYYAVDALPGIKKSFIGSGVRYDLLLHKSKDEKVNQAAREYTRELITKHVSGRLKVAPEHTSPEVLKFMRKPSFDLFYEFKRIFDKINKEEGLNQQIIPYFISSHPGCHEEDMAELAVITKGLDFHLEQVQDFTPTPMTISTETWYTGYDPYTLEPVFSAKTQKEKLAQRMFFFWYKPEERRAIESELRRIGRSDLIAKLYDKRDMRGGHTSARFDEKAVGSTYDNPGVGRGARGKNRQGNSSYGSNSGRNGRNQSYQPKGYGNVGCYDEDKYLNNGKPLNVRNRNDGSQRPLSPRELAKSVKEQLKADKGSGFFKDKKKKSFNPNFDEGNHRRGDVSQNRGNGKQNHGNGRNFGSFSGDNRNKGNSGRRGKR
;
A
#
# COMPACT_ATOMS: atom_id res chain seq x y z
N MET A 1 1.67 7.35 -11.92
CA MET A 1 0.84 6.17 -11.59
C MET A 1 1.08 5.11 -12.63
N GLY A 2 1.18 3.83 -12.22
CA GLY A 2 1.54 2.74 -13.13
C GLY A 2 0.52 2.47 -14.23
N GLU A 3 -0.75 2.74 -13.93
CA GLU A 3 -1.84 2.59 -14.90
C GLU A 3 -1.60 3.43 -16.16
N ARG A 4 -1.24 4.70 -16.02
CA ARG A 4 -0.99 5.56 -17.16
C ARG A 4 0.23 5.10 -17.98
N SER A 5 1.35 4.84 -17.33
CA SER A 5 2.58 4.45 -18.01
C SER A 5 2.40 3.19 -18.86
N ILE A 6 1.65 2.19 -18.36
CA ILE A 6 1.38 0.94 -19.08
C ILE A 6 0.50 1.20 -20.28
N VAL A 7 -0.55 2.02 -20.16
CA VAL A 7 -1.46 2.34 -21.27
C VAL A 7 -0.72 3.12 -22.35
N GLU A 8 0.02 4.17 -21.99
CA GLU A 8 0.77 4.99 -22.94
C GLU A 8 1.85 4.19 -23.67
N LEU A 9 2.56 3.31 -22.95
CA LEU A 9 3.55 2.43 -23.57
C LEU A 9 2.92 1.41 -24.52
N ALA A 10 1.78 0.82 -24.13
CA ALA A 10 1.04 -0.11 -24.98
C ALA A 10 0.56 0.58 -26.28
N ASN A 11 0.04 1.81 -26.15
CA ASN A 11 -0.36 2.63 -27.31
C ASN A 11 0.83 2.95 -28.20
N ALA A 12 1.97 3.35 -27.65
CA ALA A 12 3.20 3.63 -28.40
C ALA A 12 3.66 2.43 -29.22
N PHE A 13 3.63 1.23 -28.64
CA PHE A 13 3.94 0.00 -29.38
C PHE A 13 2.89 -0.33 -30.46
N ALA A 14 1.62 -0.10 -30.18
CA ALA A 14 0.54 -0.31 -31.16
C ALA A 14 0.64 0.67 -32.35
N GLU A 15 1.08 1.90 -32.11
CA GLU A 15 1.37 2.93 -33.11
C GLU A 15 2.67 2.68 -33.88
N GLY A 16 3.48 1.70 -33.47
CA GLY A 16 4.74 1.37 -34.10
C GLY A 16 5.88 2.35 -33.83
N LYS A 17 5.83 3.07 -32.69
CA LYS A 17 6.90 3.99 -32.28
C LYS A 17 8.24 3.26 -32.15
N THR A 18 9.27 3.92 -32.58
CA THR A 18 10.66 3.47 -32.46
C THR A 18 11.13 3.52 -30.99
N MET A 19 12.23 2.83 -30.68
CA MET A 19 12.83 2.89 -29.34
C MET A 19 13.31 4.30 -29.00
N ASP A 20 13.78 5.07 -29.97
CA ASP A 20 14.21 6.45 -29.75
C ASP A 20 13.02 7.34 -29.32
N GLU A 21 11.88 7.20 -30.04
CA GLU A 21 10.64 7.91 -29.65
C GLU A 21 10.12 7.46 -28.27
N ILE A 22 10.28 6.17 -27.90
CA ILE A 22 9.92 5.66 -26.57
C ILE A 22 10.85 6.24 -25.50
N HIS A 23 12.14 6.43 -25.79
CA HIS A 23 13.09 7.06 -24.87
C HIS A 23 12.75 8.54 -24.57
N GLU A 24 12.01 9.21 -25.44
CA GLU A 24 11.53 10.58 -25.20
C GLU A 24 10.23 10.64 -24.39
N MET A 25 9.54 9.51 -24.20
CA MET A 25 8.27 9.50 -23.48
C MET A 25 8.45 9.82 -22.01
N PRO A 26 7.48 10.52 -21.39
CA PRO A 26 7.45 10.71 -19.94
C PRO A 26 7.46 9.38 -19.18
N GLN A 27 8.05 9.40 -17.99
CA GLN A 27 8.10 8.27 -17.04
C GLN A 27 8.87 7.04 -17.58
N VAL A 28 9.62 7.20 -18.65
CA VAL A 28 10.54 6.18 -19.17
C VAL A 28 11.92 6.41 -18.55
N VAL A 29 12.54 5.31 -18.14
CA VAL A 29 13.93 5.29 -17.64
C VAL A 29 14.73 4.39 -18.58
N PHE A 30 15.85 4.86 -19.05
CA PHE A 30 16.68 4.11 -19.98
C PHE A 30 18.18 4.35 -19.75
N TYR A 31 19.00 3.46 -20.29
CA TYR A 31 20.45 3.48 -20.15
C TYR A 31 21.08 3.63 -21.54
N CYS A 32 21.87 4.69 -21.74
CA CYS A 32 22.43 5.04 -23.06
C CYS A 32 23.84 5.61 -22.95
N LYS A 33 24.48 5.81 -24.11
CA LYS A 33 25.71 6.62 -24.22
C LYS A 33 25.33 8.09 -24.23
N GLU A 34 26.31 8.97 -23.92
CA GLU A 34 26.11 10.41 -23.94
C GLU A 34 25.49 10.92 -25.24
N LYS A 35 26.04 10.50 -26.38
CA LYS A 35 25.58 10.89 -27.74
C LYS A 35 24.13 10.45 -28.04
N ASP A 36 23.62 9.46 -27.31
CA ASP A 36 22.29 8.87 -27.50
C ASP A 36 21.26 9.44 -26.51
N ILE A 37 21.65 10.47 -25.69
CA ILE A 37 20.73 11.20 -24.82
C ILE A 37 19.82 12.08 -25.69
N PRO A 38 18.49 11.90 -25.66
CA PRO A 38 17.57 12.71 -26.47
C PRO A 38 17.70 14.21 -26.18
N GLY A 39 18.04 14.99 -27.22
CA GLY A 39 18.29 16.43 -27.11
C GLY A 39 19.55 16.82 -26.34
N GLY A 40 20.45 15.87 -26.03
CA GLY A 40 21.64 16.09 -25.21
C GLY A 40 21.33 16.48 -23.76
N PHE A 41 22.32 17.03 -23.07
CA PHE A 41 22.11 17.65 -21.76
C PHE A 41 21.39 18.98 -21.91
N LYS A 42 20.42 19.26 -21.03
CA LYS A 42 19.63 20.49 -20.99
C LYS A 42 19.99 21.30 -19.76
N ASP A 43 19.82 22.62 -19.82
CA ASP A 43 20.14 23.52 -18.70
C ASP A 43 19.32 23.25 -17.43
N ASP A 44 18.12 22.66 -17.60
CA ASP A 44 17.21 22.32 -16.52
C ASP A 44 17.32 20.87 -16.05
N ASP A 45 18.23 20.07 -16.61
CA ASP A 45 18.48 18.70 -16.15
C ASP A 45 19.09 18.70 -14.74
N ILE A 46 18.64 17.78 -13.90
CA ILE A 46 19.26 17.51 -12.61
C ILE A 46 20.33 16.42 -12.81
N ILE A 47 21.59 16.82 -12.70
CA ILE A 47 22.71 15.88 -12.76
C ILE A 47 22.97 15.34 -11.39
N LEU A 48 22.78 14.05 -11.22
CA LEU A 48 23.00 13.32 -9.98
C LEU A 48 24.49 12.96 -9.80
N HIS A 49 24.95 12.80 -8.56
CA HIS A 49 26.25 12.19 -8.27
C HIS A 49 26.36 10.85 -9.00
N SER A 50 27.50 10.56 -9.60
CA SER A 50 27.71 9.33 -10.35
C SER A 50 27.51 8.09 -9.48
N HIS A 51 27.23 6.96 -10.09
CA HIS A 51 27.12 5.69 -9.36
C HIS A 51 28.43 5.35 -8.63
N GLU A 52 29.56 5.55 -9.29
CA GLU A 52 30.89 5.29 -8.73
C GLU A 52 31.17 6.18 -7.52
N GLU A 53 30.80 7.48 -7.58
CA GLU A 53 30.91 8.38 -6.45
C GLU A 53 30.03 7.88 -5.29
N CYS A 54 28.79 7.52 -5.54
CA CYS A 54 27.83 7.05 -4.53
C CYS A 54 28.27 5.78 -3.78
N LEU A 55 29.09 4.92 -4.41
CA LEU A 55 29.66 3.74 -3.75
C LEU A 55 30.60 4.13 -2.60
N HIS A 56 31.27 5.30 -2.69
CA HIS A 56 32.27 5.77 -1.74
C HIS A 56 31.82 7.00 -0.94
N ASN A 57 30.86 7.77 -1.45
CA ASN A 57 30.30 8.98 -0.86
C ASN A 57 28.84 8.77 -0.44
N LYS A 58 28.64 8.36 0.81
CA LYS A 58 27.28 8.13 1.34
C LYS A 58 26.41 9.40 1.41
N LYS A 59 27.03 10.58 1.55
CA LYS A 59 26.28 11.85 1.51
C LYS A 59 25.80 12.16 0.10
N GLY A 60 26.65 11.97 -0.92
CA GLY A 60 26.25 12.13 -2.32
C GLY A 60 25.08 11.18 -2.70
N GLN A 61 25.13 9.94 -2.22
CA GLN A 61 24.02 9.01 -2.39
C GLN A 61 22.72 9.53 -1.72
N ALA A 62 22.80 10.06 -0.50
CA ALA A 62 21.65 10.63 0.21
C ALA A 62 21.08 11.86 -0.52
N GLU A 63 21.94 12.72 -1.09
CA GLU A 63 21.53 13.87 -1.91
C GLU A 63 20.81 13.44 -3.17
N ASN A 64 21.30 12.41 -3.86
CA ASN A 64 20.62 11.85 -5.03
C ASN A 64 19.17 11.42 -4.70
N VAL A 65 18.99 10.74 -3.57
CA VAL A 65 17.63 10.28 -3.17
C VAL A 65 16.73 11.45 -2.78
N ARG A 66 17.28 12.53 -2.19
CA ARG A 66 16.53 13.76 -1.97
C ARG A 66 16.01 14.32 -3.30
N HIS A 67 16.86 14.42 -4.34
CA HIS A 67 16.43 14.88 -5.66
C HIS A 67 15.33 13.98 -6.25
N LEU A 68 15.51 12.66 -6.16
CA LEU A 68 14.49 11.69 -6.64
C LEU A 68 13.14 11.88 -5.92
N GLU A 69 13.15 12.09 -4.60
CA GLU A 69 11.90 12.31 -3.86
C GLU A 69 11.27 13.66 -4.19
N GLU A 70 12.06 14.72 -4.28
CA GLU A 70 11.58 16.05 -4.64
C GLU A 70 10.92 16.06 -6.01
N GLU A 71 11.56 15.47 -7.01
CA GLU A 71 11.03 15.39 -8.37
C GLU A 71 9.78 14.50 -8.45
N ALA A 72 9.76 13.36 -7.75
CA ALA A 72 8.57 12.49 -7.68
C ALA A 72 7.34 13.19 -7.06
N ASN A 73 7.55 14.25 -6.29
CA ASN A 73 6.49 15.00 -5.60
C ASN A 73 6.08 16.31 -6.28
N LYS A 74 6.67 16.66 -7.43
CA LYS A 74 6.30 17.82 -8.24
C LYS A 74 5.24 17.47 -9.28
N MET A 75 4.39 18.43 -9.64
CA MET A 75 3.52 18.31 -10.80
C MET A 75 4.28 18.49 -12.12
N HIS A 76 5.30 19.35 -12.09
CA HIS A 76 6.21 19.63 -13.21
C HIS A 76 7.62 19.29 -12.74
N ALA A 77 8.00 18.04 -12.93
CA ALA A 77 9.31 17.53 -12.57
C ALA A 77 10.32 17.77 -13.70
N GLN A 78 11.61 17.78 -13.34
CA GLN A 78 12.73 17.88 -14.26
C GLN A 78 13.26 16.50 -14.61
N ARG A 79 13.94 16.40 -15.73
CA ARG A 79 14.68 15.19 -16.13
C ARG A 79 15.90 15.04 -15.22
N MET A 80 16.18 13.80 -14.80
CA MET A 80 17.35 13.49 -13.98
C MET A 80 18.29 12.58 -14.76
N ILE A 81 19.60 12.80 -14.61
CA ILE A 81 20.63 12.05 -15.31
C ILE A 81 21.71 11.62 -14.32
N GLN A 82 22.07 10.34 -14.32
CA GLN A 82 23.14 9.79 -13.51
C GLN A 82 24.13 9.05 -14.39
N GLU A 83 25.43 9.33 -14.20
CA GLU A 83 26.49 8.55 -14.83
C GLU A 83 26.66 7.20 -14.12
N VAL A 84 26.79 6.12 -14.90
CA VAL A 84 26.99 4.74 -14.47
C VAL A 84 27.88 4.02 -15.47
N ASP A 85 29.05 3.54 -15.05
CA ASP A 85 30.01 2.81 -15.89
C ASP A 85 30.32 3.51 -17.23
N GLY A 86 30.53 4.85 -17.21
CA GLY A 86 30.84 5.66 -18.39
C GLY A 86 29.69 5.80 -19.40
N LYS A 87 28.46 5.54 -18.98
CA LYS A 87 27.20 5.78 -19.68
C LYS A 87 26.22 6.47 -18.74
N TYR A 88 25.01 6.71 -19.19
CA TYR A 88 24.03 7.51 -18.44
C TYR A 88 22.71 6.77 -18.28
N VAL A 89 22.19 6.81 -17.06
CA VAL A 89 20.79 6.50 -16.76
C VAL A 89 20.02 7.81 -16.85
N VAL A 90 19.07 7.88 -17.76
CA VAL A 90 18.19 9.03 -17.96
C VAL A 90 16.81 8.70 -17.40
N VAL A 91 16.31 9.55 -16.51
CA VAL A 91 15.00 9.44 -15.88
C VAL A 91 14.13 10.57 -16.37
N ASN A 92 13.19 10.29 -17.26
CA ASN A 92 12.27 11.29 -17.77
C ASN A 92 11.24 11.73 -16.72
N PRO A 93 10.77 12.98 -16.77
CA PRO A 93 9.70 13.47 -15.92
C PRO A 93 8.46 12.58 -15.94
N PRO A 94 7.66 12.51 -14.88
CA PRO A 94 6.44 11.75 -14.88
C PRO A 94 5.40 12.33 -15.84
N PHE A 95 4.45 11.50 -16.28
CA PHE A 95 3.25 11.99 -16.97
C PHE A 95 2.49 13.00 -16.10
N PRO A 96 1.75 13.93 -16.69
CA PRO A 96 0.77 14.74 -15.97
C PRO A 96 -0.17 13.87 -15.14
N LEU A 97 -0.77 14.45 -14.11
CA LEU A 97 -1.74 13.73 -13.28
C LEU A 97 -2.89 13.21 -14.15
N MET A 98 -3.30 11.97 -13.89
CA MET A 98 -4.49 11.41 -14.53
C MET A 98 -5.73 12.21 -14.16
N THR A 99 -6.68 12.32 -15.09
CA THR A 99 -8.03 12.77 -14.79
C THR A 99 -8.85 11.64 -14.15
N THR A 100 -10.02 11.96 -13.63
CA THR A 100 -10.97 10.96 -13.14
C THR A 100 -11.39 9.99 -14.25
N GLU A 101 -11.62 10.51 -15.45
CA GLU A 101 -12.05 9.74 -16.63
C GLU A 101 -10.96 8.76 -17.09
N GLU A 102 -9.70 9.19 -17.11
CA GLU A 102 -8.55 8.33 -17.44
C GLU A 102 -8.38 7.21 -16.40
N LEU A 103 -8.54 7.55 -15.11
CA LEU A 103 -8.48 6.56 -14.04
C LEU A 103 -9.65 5.57 -14.11
N ASP A 104 -10.86 6.04 -14.34
CA ASP A 104 -12.05 5.22 -14.54
C ASP A 104 -11.88 4.27 -15.72
N ALA A 105 -11.37 4.76 -16.86
CA ALA A 105 -11.10 3.93 -18.02
C ALA A 105 -10.16 2.76 -17.70
N ALA A 106 -9.11 3.01 -16.89
CA ALA A 106 -8.19 1.96 -16.44
C ALA A 106 -8.86 0.94 -15.52
N PHE A 107 -9.74 1.38 -14.60
CA PHE A 107 -10.46 0.49 -13.68
C PHE A 107 -11.65 -0.23 -14.33
N ASP A 108 -12.20 0.32 -15.38
CA ASP A 108 -13.35 -0.24 -16.10
C ASP A 108 -12.99 -1.32 -17.11
N LEU A 109 -11.69 -1.56 -17.35
CA LEU A 109 -11.21 -2.67 -18.19
C LEU A 109 -11.84 -4.00 -17.75
N PRO A 110 -11.97 -4.98 -18.67
CA PRO A 110 -12.69 -6.24 -18.40
C PRO A 110 -11.87 -7.21 -17.54
N TYR A 111 -11.48 -6.78 -16.35
CA TYR A 111 -10.79 -7.63 -15.38
C TYR A 111 -11.71 -8.76 -14.91
N THR A 112 -11.17 -9.98 -14.91
CA THR A 112 -11.90 -11.17 -14.44
C THR A 112 -12.07 -11.21 -12.91
N ARG A 113 -11.22 -10.50 -12.15
CA ARG A 113 -11.11 -10.57 -10.69
C ARG A 113 -10.80 -11.98 -10.16
N LEU A 114 -10.32 -12.87 -11.00
CA LEU A 114 -9.96 -14.25 -10.66
C LEU A 114 -8.44 -14.44 -10.64
N PRO A 115 -7.94 -15.41 -9.87
CA PRO A 115 -6.54 -15.81 -9.93
C PRO A 115 -6.14 -16.28 -11.32
N HIS A 116 -4.87 -16.09 -11.68
CA HIS A 116 -4.33 -16.60 -12.92
C HIS A 116 -4.54 -18.14 -13.02
N PRO A 117 -4.91 -18.71 -14.18
CA PRO A 117 -5.22 -20.15 -14.32
C PRO A 117 -4.15 -21.11 -13.82
N LYS A 118 -2.85 -20.70 -13.80
CA LYS A 118 -1.76 -21.51 -13.23
C LYS A 118 -1.95 -21.86 -11.74
N TYR A 119 -2.80 -21.14 -11.02
CA TYR A 119 -3.12 -21.36 -9.61
C TYR A 119 -4.39 -22.20 -9.39
N LYS A 120 -4.97 -22.77 -10.47
CA LYS A 120 -6.16 -23.63 -10.35
C LYS A 120 -5.95 -24.72 -9.30
N GLY A 121 -6.87 -24.83 -8.34
CA GLY A 121 -6.79 -25.78 -7.24
C GLY A 121 -5.82 -25.41 -6.10
N LYS A 122 -5.22 -24.21 -6.13
CA LYS A 122 -4.37 -23.68 -5.06
C LYS A 122 -5.04 -22.47 -4.39
N THR A 123 -5.11 -22.49 -3.07
CA THR A 123 -5.57 -21.31 -2.32
C THR A 123 -4.48 -20.25 -2.28
N ILE A 124 -4.81 -19.01 -2.59
CA ILE A 124 -3.94 -17.86 -2.49
C ILE A 124 -4.48 -17.00 -1.35
N PRO A 125 -3.86 -17.01 -0.14
CA PRO A 125 -4.40 -16.28 1.02
C PRO A 125 -4.62 -14.79 0.76
N ALA A 126 -3.67 -14.14 0.07
CA ALA A 126 -3.81 -12.72 -0.28
C ALA A 126 -5.03 -12.44 -1.16
N TYR A 127 -5.32 -13.31 -2.15
CA TYR A 127 -6.51 -13.19 -2.98
C TYR A 127 -7.78 -13.30 -2.16
N GLU A 128 -7.88 -14.29 -1.26
CA GLU A 128 -9.05 -14.46 -0.40
C GLU A 128 -9.32 -13.23 0.47
N MET A 129 -8.27 -12.53 0.90
CA MET A 129 -8.40 -11.31 1.70
C MET A 129 -8.94 -10.12 0.92
N ILE A 130 -8.56 -9.99 -0.37
CA ILE A 130 -8.78 -8.75 -1.14
C ILE A 130 -9.79 -8.88 -2.28
N LYS A 131 -10.26 -10.09 -2.61
CA LYS A 131 -11.12 -10.34 -3.78
C LYS A 131 -12.42 -9.51 -3.80
N PHE A 132 -12.90 -9.09 -2.65
CA PHE A 132 -14.07 -8.23 -2.49
C PHE A 132 -13.72 -6.81 -2.01
N SER A 133 -12.53 -6.34 -2.31
CA SER A 133 -12.12 -4.96 -2.04
C SER A 133 -12.31 -4.07 -3.27
N VAL A 134 -12.53 -2.78 -3.02
CA VAL A 134 -12.69 -1.74 -4.04
C VAL A 134 -11.79 -0.57 -3.71
N ASN A 135 -10.92 -0.20 -4.63
CA ASN A 135 -10.10 1.00 -4.52
C ASN A 135 -10.87 2.22 -5.03
N LEU A 136 -10.93 3.26 -4.21
CA LEU A 136 -11.64 4.50 -4.54
C LEU A 136 -10.76 5.53 -5.24
N HIS A 137 -9.45 5.50 -5.00
CA HIS A 137 -8.49 6.49 -5.49
C HIS A 137 -7.08 5.92 -5.59
N ARG A 138 -6.20 6.65 -6.26
CA ARG A 138 -4.76 6.47 -6.30
C ARG A 138 -4.06 7.68 -5.69
N GLY A 139 -2.80 7.49 -5.28
CA GLY A 139 -1.99 8.52 -4.64
C GLY A 139 -2.21 8.62 -3.14
N CYS A 140 -1.21 9.18 -2.45
CA CYS A 140 -1.24 9.41 -1.01
C CYS A 140 -0.36 10.59 -0.64
N PHE A 141 -0.95 11.65 -0.13
CA PHE A 141 -0.20 12.84 0.32
C PHE A 141 0.38 12.71 1.73
N GLY A 142 0.35 11.53 2.31
CA GLY A 142 0.90 11.24 3.64
C GLY A 142 2.41 11.46 3.73
N GLY A 143 3.17 11.03 2.71
CA GLY A 143 4.61 11.21 2.61
C GLY A 143 5.41 10.57 3.73
N CYS A 144 4.89 9.48 4.35
CA CYS A 144 5.63 8.73 5.37
C CYS A 144 6.95 8.22 4.79
N SER A 145 8.06 8.44 5.51
CA SER A 145 9.41 8.21 5.00
C SER A 145 9.75 6.75 4.68
N PHE A 146 9.02 5.81 5.27
CA PHE A 146 9.22 4.36 5.07
C PHE A 146 8.26 3.75 4.03
N CYS A 147 7.34 4.55 3.46
CA CYS A 147 6.25 4.03 2.62
C CYS A 147 6.49 4.34 1.14
N THR A 148 6.42 3.32 0.28
CA THR A 148 6.60 3.46 -1.16
C THR A 148 5.39 4.01 -1.89
N ILE A 149 4.23 4.14 -1.27
CA ILE A 149 3.00 4.54 -1.97
C ILE A 149 3.15 5.92 -2.62
N SER A 150 3.73 6.90 -1.91
CA SER A 150 3.94 8.24 -2.48
C SER A 150 4.89 8.22 -3.68
N ALA A 151 5.96 7.41 -3.62
CA ALA A 151 6.91 7.26 -4.72
C ALA A 151 6.30 6.48 -5.89
N HIS A 152 5.49 5.45 -5.62
CA HIS A 152 4.92 4.56 -6.63
C HIS A 152 3.65 5.12 -7.28
N GLN A 153 2.73 5.70 -6.50
CA GLN A 153 1.44 6.22 -6.98
C GLN A 153 1.41 7.74 -7.08
N GLY A 154 2.40 8.43 -6.49
CA GLY A 154 2.48 9.87 -6.40
C GLY A 154 1.80 10.46 -5.15
N LYS A 155 2.16 11.69 -4.85
CA LYS A 155 1.61 12.48 -3.72
C LYS A 155 0.17 12.92 -3.98
N PHE A 156 -0.17 13.22 -5.22
CA PHE A 156 -1.48 13.78 -5.57
C PHE A 156 -2.53 12.68 -5.66
N VAL A 157 -3.63 12.91 -4.96
CA VAL A 157 -4.76 11.97 -4.96
C VAL A 157 -5.61 12.19 -6.19
N VAL A 158 -5.82 11.13 -6.95
CA VAL A 158 -6.73 11.08 -8.10
C VAL A 158 -7.85 10.08 -7.77
N CYS A 159 -9.10 10.55 -7.85
CA CYS A 159 -10.27 9.78 -7.44
C CYS A 159 -10.99 9.18 -8.64
N ARG A 160 -11.55 8.01 -8.45
CA ARG A 160 -12.53 7.43 -9.37
C ARG A 160 -13.87 8.14 -9.24
N SER A 161 -14.66 8.14 -10.30
CA SER A 161 -16.05 8.59 -10.23
C SER A 161 -16.90 7.64 -9.38
N LYS A 162 -18.01 8.15 -8.86
CA LYS A 162 -19.02 7.35 -8.16
C LYS A 162 -19.58 6.26 -9.06
N GLU A 163 -19.79 6.57 -10.32
CA GLU A 163 -20.31 5.68 -11.35
C GLU A 163 -19.39 4.47 -11.58
N SER A 164 -18.09 4.70 -11.75
CA SER A 164 -17.08 3.64 -11.90
C SER A 164 -17.02 2.76 -10.66
N ILE A 165 -17.02 3.33 -9.46
CA ILE A 165 -17.03 2.60 -8.18
C ILE A 165 -18.26 1.72 -8.07
N LEU A 166 -19.46 2.27 -8.30
CA LEU A 166 -20.72 1.50 -8.23
C LEU A 166 -20.80 0.41 -9.29
N LYS A 167 -20.24 0.64 -10.49
CA LYS A 167 -20.12 -0.36 -11.54
C LYS A 167 -19.28 -1.55 -11.11
N GLU A 168 -18.14 -1.30 -10.46
CA GLU A 168 -17.27 -2.36 -9.92
C GLU A 168 -17.95 -3.12 -8.77
N VAL A 169 -18.61 -2.42 -7.84
CA VAL A 169 -19.35 -3.05 -6.73
C VAL A 169 -20.46 -3.97 -7.29
N LYS A 170 -21.17 -3.56 -8.34
CA LYS A 170 -22.17 -4.42 -9.00
C LYS A 170 -21.56 -5.69 -9.62
N LYS A 171 -20.33 -5.59 -10.19
CA LYS A 171 -19.59 -6.77 -10.66
C LYS A 171 -19.24 -7.72 -9.50
N ILE A 172 -18.86 -7.19 -8.34
CA ILE A 172 -18.57 -8.00 -7.15
C ILE A 172 -19.85 -8.67 -6.62
N ILE A 173 -20.97 -7.94 -6.56
CA ILE A 173 -22.27 -8.50 -6.13
C ILE A 173 -22.68 -9.70 -7.00
N ALA A 174 -22.34 -9.68 -8.28
CA ALA A 174 -22.61 -10.78 -9.22
C ALA A 174 -21.65 -11.98 -9.09
N MET A 175 -20.59 -11.90 -8.27
CA MET A 175 -19.66 -13.02 -8.07
C MET A 175 -20.33 -14.15 -7.28
N PRO A 176 -20.18 -15.43 -7.70
CA PRO A 176 -20.93 -16.55 -7.09
C PRO A 176 -20.68 -16.77 -5.60
N ASP A 177 -19.50 -16.41 -5.11
CA ASP A 177 -19.08 -16.58 -3.71
C ASP A 177 -19.24 -15.32 -2.86
N PHE A 178 -19.79 -14.23 -3.42
CA PHE A 178 -20.07 -13.01 -2.67
C PHE A 178 -21.29 -13.19 -1.74
N LYS A 179 -21.12 -12.83 -0.47
CA LYS A 179 -22.14 -13.01 0.58
C LYS A 179 -22.73 -11.69 1.11
N GLY A 180 -22.48 -10.59 0.41
CA GLY A 180 -22.95 -9.27 0.78
C GLY A 180 -21.97 -8.42 1.60
N TYR A 181 -20.70 -8.85 1.74
CA TYR A 181 -19.71 -8.17 2.55
C TYR A 181 -18.51 -7.71 1.68
N LEU A 182 -18.32 -6.41 1.54
CA LEU A 182 -17.08 -5.86 0.99
C LEU A 182 -16.01 -5.90 2.08
N SER A 183 -14.82 -6.41 1.75
CA SER A 183 -13.71 -6.52 2.70
C SER A 183 -12.97 -5.20 2.92
N ASP A 184 -12.98 -4.33 1.90
CA ASP A 184 -12.42 -2.98 1.96
C ASP A 184 -13.08 -2.08 0.92
N LEU A 185 -13.57 -0.93 1.34
CA LEU A 185 -14.04 0.16 0.49
C LEU A 185 -13.15 1.37 0.77
N GLY A 186 -11.94 1.37 0.22
CA GLY A 186 -10.90 2.30 0.62
C GLY A 186 -9.87 2.61 -0.46
N GLY A 187 -8.65 2.84 -0.07
CA GLY A 187 -7.57 3.21 -0.98
C GLY A 187 -6.21 3.14 -0.29
N PRO A 188 -5.15 3.76 -0.86
CA PRO A 188 -3.83 3.86 -0.25
C PRO A 188 -3.86 4.42 1.18
N SER A 189 -4.84 5.27 1.47
CA SER A 189 -5.29 5.68 2.80
C SER A 189 -6.81 5.78 2.75
N ALA A 190 -7.52 5.21 3.73
CA ALA A 190 -8.97 5.05 3.68
C ALA A 190 -9.72 6.38 3.49
N ASN A 191 -9.25 7.47 4.09
CA ASN A 191 -9.96 8.74 4.17
C ASN A 191 -9.26 9.90 3.42
N MET A 192 -8.79 9.63 2.19
CA MET A 192 -8.22 10.69 1.32
C MET A 192 -9.05 10.95 0.05
N TYR A 193 -10.13 10.21 -0.16
CA TYR A 193 -10.99 10.39 -1.32
C TYR A 193 -11.60 11.79 -1.38
N GLY A 194 -11.49 12.46 -2.53
CA GLY A 194 -11.99 13.81 -2.75
C GLY A 194 -11.10 14.93 -2.20
N MET A 195 -9.97 14.59 -1.54
CA MET A 195 -9.07 15.56 -0.95
C MET A 195 -7.98 15.99 -1.92
N HIS A 196 -7.79 17.30 -2.07
CA HIS A 196 -6.80 17.92 -2.96
C HIS A 196 -6.46 19.32 -2.48
N GLY A 197 -5.50 19.99 -3.13
CA GLY A 197 -5.20 21.40 -2.87
C GLY A 197 -6.33 22.32 -3.35
N LYS A 198 -6.77 23.26 -2.51
CA LYS A 198 -7.80 24.25 -2.84
C LYS A 198 -7.35 25.21 -3.93
N ASN A 199 -6.09 25.62 -3.89
CA ASN A 199 -5.42 26.43 -4.90
C ASN A 199 -4.43 25.55 -5.67
N GLN A 200 -4.78 25.19 -6.90
CA GLN A 200 -3.99 24.33 -7.77
C GLN A 200 -2.63 24.97 -8.12
N LYS A 201 -2.58 26.26 -8.42
CA LYS A 201 -1.33 26.98 -8.74
C LYS A 201 -0.30 26.88 -7.62
N ALA A 202 -0.75 26.89 -6.35
CA ALA A 202 0.14 26.70 -5.20
C ALA A 202 0.66 25.25 -5.13
N CYS A 203 -0.10 24.28 -5.62
CA CYS A 203 0.34 22.88 -5.70
C CYS A 203 1.33 22.63 -6.83
N GLU A 204 1.23 23.35 -7.95
CA GLU A 204 2.11 23.21 -9.12
C GLU A 204 3.58 23.53 -8.78
N VAL A 205 3.81 24.50 -7.89
CA VAL A 205 5.16 24.90 -7.45
C VAL A 205 5.58 24.29 -6.12
N CYS A 206 4.76 23.41 -5.56
CA CYS A 206 4.99 22.82 -4.23
C CYS A 206 6.08 21.75 -4.25
N LYS A 207 7.10 21.93 -3.39
CA LYS A 207 8.23 20.98 -3.21
C LYS A 207 8.07 20.08 -1.98
N ARG A 208 7.02 20.26 -1.15
CA ARG A 208 6.84 19.48 0.08
C ARG A 208 6.58 18.01 -0.25
N PRO A 209 7.26 17.05 0.40
CA PRO A 209 7.00 15.62 0.19
C PRO A 209 5.67 15.16 0.81
N SER A 210 5.10 15.93 1.75
CA SER A 210 3.87 15.61 2.46
C SER A 210 2.95 16.82 2.55
N CYS A 211 1.63 16.60 2.43
CA CYS A 211 0.62 17.63 2.70
C CYS A 211 0.14 17.63 4.17
N VAL A 212 0.60 16.66 4.98
CA VAL A 212 0.17 16.50 6.38
C VAL A 212 1.32 16.51 7.39
N ASN A 213 2.57 16.52 6.94
CA ASN A 213 3.75 16.60 7.79
C ASN A 213 4.65 17.79 7.38
N PRO A 214 5.24 18.54 8.32
CA PRO A 214 5.12 18.43 9.79
C PRO A 214 3.75 18.88 10.33
N GLN A 215 2.96 19.55 9.53
CA GLN A 215 1.59 19.98 9.82
C GLN A 215 0.73 19.92 8.56
N ILE A 216 -0.58 19.80 8.74
CA ILE A 216 -1.54 19.80 7.65
C ILE A 216 -1.43 21.10 6.87
N CYS A 217 -1.28 20.98 5.55
CA CYS A 217 -1.13 22.11 4.64
C CYS A 217 -2.42 22.97 4.66
N PRO A 218 -2.33 24.29 4.88
CA PRO A 218 -3.51 25.15 4.86
C PRO A 218 -4.26 25.15 3.52
N ASN A 219 -3.55 24.80 2.44
CA ASN A 219 -4.14 24.64 1.10
C ASN A 219 -4.85 23.30 0.90
N LEU A 220 -4.70 22.32 1.81
CA LEU A 220 -5.35 21.02 1.68
C LEU A 220 -6.85 21.14 1.99
N ASN A 221 -7.69 20.64 1.11
CA ASN A 221 -9.08 20.34 1.41
C ASN A 221 -9.15 19.04 2.21
N THR A 222 -9.73 19.08 3.41
CA THR A 222 -9.87 17.92 4.32
C THR A 222 -11.34 17.49 4.48
N ASP A 223 -12.20 17.88 3.54
CA ASP A 223 -13.63 17.56 3.56
C ASP A 223 -13.89 16.10 3.23
N HIS A 224 -14.59 15.40 4.13
CA HIS A 224 -14.98 14.00 4.00
C HIS A 224 -16.35 13.79 3.34
N SER A 225 -17.09 14.85 2.96
CA SER A 225 -18.46 14.76 2.44
C SER A 225 -18.55 13.87 1.19
N LYS A 226 -17.61 14.01 0.25
CA LYS A 226 -17.58 13.18 -0.97
C LYS A 226 -17.37 11.70 -0.67
N LEU A 227 -16.58 11.38 0.36
CA LEU A 227 -16.35 10.00 0.77
C LEU A 227 -17.60 9.40 1.43
N LEU A 228 -18.30 10.16 2.26
CA LEU A 228 -19.60 9.77 2.84
C LEU A 228 -20.64 9.48 1.76
N GLU A 229 -20.72 10.30 0.71
CA GLU A 229 -21.60 10.05 -0.44
C GLU A 229 -21.34 8.69 -1.11
N ILE A 230 -20.07 8.29 -1.23
CA ILE A 230 -19.70 6.98 -1.77
C ILE A 230 -20.18 5.86 -0.85
N TYR A 231 -19.95 6.00 0.46
CA TYR A 231 -20.35 4.98 1.45
C TYR A 231 -21.86 4.78 1.44
N TYR A 232 -22.65 5.85 1.52
CA TYR A 232 -24.10 5.78 1.45
C TYR A 232 -24.60 5.17 0.14
N ALA A 233 -23.99 5.54 -0.99
CA ALA A 233 -24.39 5.01 -2.29
C ALA A 233 -24.07 3.51 -2.44
N VAL A 234 -22.95 3.04 -1.90
CA VAL A 234 -22.58 1.62 -1.94
C VAL A 234 -23.46 0.81 -0.99
N ASP A 235 -23.68 1.29 0.23
CA ASP A 235 -24.50 0.56 1.21
C ASP A 235 -25.98 0.49 0.84
N ALA A 236 -26.46 1.44 0.00
CA ALA A 236 -27.82 1.40 -0.55
C ALA A 236 -28.01 0.37 -1.69
N LEU A 237 -26.94 -0.23 -2.22
CA LEU A 237 -27.05 -1.20 -3.32
C LEU A 237 -27.70 -2.51 -2.85
N PRO A 238 -28.71 -3.03 -3.57
CA PRO A 238 -29.22 -4.36 -3.32
C PRO A 238 -28.10 -5.41 -3.41
N GLY A 239 -27.99 -6.25 -2.39
CA GLY A 239 -26.94 -7.27 -2.31
C GLY A 239 -25.77 -6.90 -1.39
N ILE A 240 -25.61 -5.65 -1.00
CA ILE A 240 -24.68 -5.23 0.05
C ILE A 240 -25.36 -5.35 1.42
N LYS A 241 -24.73 -6.06 2.33
CA LYS A 241 -25.11 -6.14 3.76
C LYS A 241 -24.25 -5.23 4.61
N LYS A 242 -22.96 -5.16 4.29
CA LYS A 242 -21.97 -4.28 4.92
C LYS A 242 -20.78 -4.04 4.01
N SER A 243 -20.28 -2.83 4.01
CA SER A 243 -18.98 -2.48 3.46
C SER A 243 -18.01 -2.20 4.62
N PHE A 244 -16.90 -2.93 4.67
CA PHE A 244 -15.88 -2.72 5.68
C PHE A 244 -14.77 -1.81 5.15
N ILE A 245 -14.05 -1.18 6.07
CA ILE A 245 -12.83 -0.41 5.81
C ILE A 245 -11.67 -1.19 6.41
N GLY A 246 -10.88 -1.83 5.53
CA GLY A 246 -9.65 -2.57 5.89
C GLY A 246 -8.39 -1.74 5.73
N SER A 247 -8.45 -0.68 4.93
CA SER A 247 -7.38 0.29 4.71
C SER A 247 -7.11 1.14 5.94
N GLY A 248 -5.85 1.61 6.08
CA GLY A 248 -5.46 2.45 7.22
C GLY A 248 -6.14 3.82 7.20
N VAL A 249 -6.70 4.21 8.33
CA VAL A 249 -7.36 5.51 8.52
C VAL A 249 -6.37 6.52 9.06
N ARG A 250 -6.33 7.70 8.49
CA ARG A 250 -5.56 8.84 8.98
C ARG A 250 -6.37 9.64 9.97
N TYR A 251 -6.15 9.35 11.24
CA TYR A 251 -6.85 10.03 12.34
C TYR A 251 -6.43 11.48 12.52
N ASP A 252 -5.25 11.88 12.05
CA ASP A 252 -4.82 13.27 12.00
C ASP A 252 -5.71 14.14 11.10
N LEU A 253 -6.23 13.60 9.99
CA LEU A 253 -7.20 14.27 9.14
C LEU A 253 -8.58 14.37 9.81
N LEU A 254 -8.98 13.36 10.59
CA LEU A 254 -10.25 13.36 11.31
C LEU A 254 -10.28 14.38 12.46
N LEU A 255 -9.14 14.57 13.10
CA LEU A 255 -8.97 15.47 14.25
C LEU A 255 -8.63 16.91 13.84
N HIS A 256 -8.33 17.11 12.55
CA HIS A 256 -7.99 18.45 12.03
C HIS A 256 -9.18 19.41 12.15
N LYS A 257 -8.91 20.58 12.73
CA LYS A 257 -9.90 21.64 12.85
C LYS A 257 -9.78 22.63 11.68
N SER A 258 -10.72 22.52 10.76
CA SER A 258 -10.87 23.49 9.66
C SER A 258 -11.48 24.81 10.17
N LYS A 259 -11.24 25.91 9.44
CA LYS A 259 -11.96 27.16 9.65
C LYS A 259 -13.43 27.07 9.18
N ASP A 260 -13.74 26.14 8.30
CA ASP A 260 -15.08 25.85 7.81
C ASP A 260 -15.74 24.79 8.68
N GLU A 261 -16.81 25.17 9.39
CA GLU A 261 -17.52 24.27 10.30
C GLU A 261 -18.22 23.12 9.56
N LYS A 262 -18.60 23.29 8.29
CA LYS A 262 -19.16 22.19 7.48
C LYS A 262 -18.14 21.06 7.30
N VAL A 263 -16.86 21.40 7.08
CA VAL A 263 -15.77 20.43 6.98
C VAL A 263 -15.56 19.69 8.31
N ASN A 264 -15.63 20.43 9.43
CA ASN A 264 -15.52 19.82 10.77
C ASN A 264 -16.70 18.89 11.06
N GLN A 265 -17.90 19.27 10.64
CA GLN A 265 -19.10 18.44 10.78
C GLN A 265 -18.98 17.16 9.93
N ALA A 266 -18.55 17.26 8.67
CA ALA A 266 -18.32 16.11 7.80
C ALA A 266 -17.26 15.15 8.38
N ALA A 267 -16.20 15.67 9.01
CA ALA A 267 -15.19 14.85 9.68
C ALA A 267 -15.77 14.09 10.90
N ARG A 268 -16.62 14.74 11.71
CA ARG A 268 -17.31 14.10 12.83
C ARG A 268 -18.30 13.04 12.36
N GLU A 269 -19.09 13.34 11.33
CA GLU A 269 -20.04 12.41 10.71
C GLU A 269 -19.32 11.19 10.14
N TYR A 270 -18.26 11.41 9.36
CA TYR A 270 -17.43 10.33 8.84
C TYR A 270 -16.84 9.46 9.96
N THR A 271 -16.33 10.07 11.03
CA THR A 271 -15.77 9.31 12.17
C THR A 271 -16.83 8.42 12.81
N ARG A 272 -18.04 8.93 12.99
CA ARG A 272 -19.15 8.16 13.58
C ARG A 272 -19.60 7.06 12.62
N GLU A 273 -19.79 7.37 11.34
CA GLU A 273 -20.19 6.40 10.29
C GLU A 273 -19.15 5.27 10.18
N LEU A 274 -17.86 5.61 10.10
CA LEU A 274 -16.77 4.65 10.09
C LEU A 274 -16.87 3.65 11.26
N ILE A 275 -16.95 4.16 12.48
CA ILE A 275 -16.94 3.34 13.70
C ILE A 275 -18.22 2.50 13.81
N THR A 276 -19.39 3.06 13.52
CA THR A 276 -20.67 2.38 13.72
C THR A 276 -21.02 1.40 12.61
N LYS A 277 -20.60 1.66 11.37
CA LYS A 277 -21.04 0.89 10.20
C LYS A 277 -19.93 0.06 9.55
N HIS A 278 -18.71 0.59 9.47
CA HIS A 278 -17.66 0.07 8.59
C HIS A 278 -16.52 -0.66 9.32
N VAL A 279 -16.54 -0.73 10.65
CA VAL A 279 -15.59 -1.53 11.44
C VAL A 279 -16.15 -2.93 11.66
N SER A 280 -15.35 -3.96 11.34
CA SER A 280 -15.72 -5.38 11.51
C SER A 280 -15.47 -5.92 12.92
N GLY A 281 -15.41 -5.04 13.95
CA GLY A 281 -15.05 -5.36 15.32
C GLY A 281 -13.61 -4.95 15.70
N ARG A 282 -12.71 -4.82 14.73
CA ARG A 282 -11.30 -4.45 14.94
C ARG A 282 -10.88 -3.38 13.95
N LEU A 283 -10.61 -2.17 14.45
CA LEU A 283 -10.12 -1.05 13.63
C LEU A 283 -8.59 -1.01 13.68
N LYS A 284 -7.97 -1.15 12.53
CA LYS A 284 -6.52 -1.02 12.38
C LYS A 284 -6.13 0.44 12.25
N VAL A 285 -5.24 0.90 13.09
CA VAL A 285 -4.65 2.25 13.04
C VAL A 285 -3.14 2.17 13.16
N ALA A 286 -2.47 3.10 12.54
CA ALA A 286 -1.02 3.07 12.40
C ALA A 286 -0.36 4.29 13.07
N PRO A 287 -0.24 4.33 14.42
CA PRO A 287 0.58 5.33 15.10
C PRO A 287 2.07 5.16 14.80
N GLU A 288 2.52 3.96 14.51
CA GLU A 288 3.85 3.48 14.16
C GLU A 288 4.88 3.54 15.30
N HIS A 289 4.89 4.58 16.13
CA HIS A 289 5.74 4.74 17.29
C HIS A 289 5.12 5.69 18.32
N THR A 290 5.74 5.79 19.50
CA THR A 290 5.34 6.73 20.56
C THR A 290 6.35 7.85 20.78
N SER A 291 7.63 7.65 20.41
CA SER A 291 8.70 8.66 20.55
C SER A 291 8.52 9.78 19.51
N PRO A 292 8.53 11.07 19.95
CA PRO A 292 8.41 12.21 19.04
C PRO A 292 9.55 12.27 18.01
N GLU A 293 10.78 11.92 18.40
CA GLU A 293 11.93 11.93 17.49
C GLU A 293 11.82 10.86 16.42
N VAL A 294 11.42 9.64 16.78
CA VAL A 294 11.19 8.55 15.82
C VAL A 294 10.04 8.90 14.88
N LEU A 295 8.93 9.45 15.41
CA LEU A 295 7.79 9.89 14.60
C LEU A 295 8.16 11.02 13.62
N LYS A 296 9.09 11.90 14.00
CA LYS A 296 9.63 12.94 13.11
C LYS A 296 10.35 12.32 11.93
N PHE A 297 11.26 11.36 12.14
CA PHE A 297 11.92 10.61 11.06
C PHE A 297 10.92 9.82 10.20
N MET A 298 9.89 9.25 10.81
CA MET A 298 8.82 8.54 10.12
C MET A 298 7.88 9.48 9.33
N ARG A 299 7.94 10.80 9.55
CA ARG A 299 6.96 11.79 9.05
C ARG A 299 5.53 11.44 9.47
N LYS A 300 5.37 11.02 10.71
CA LYS A 300 4.08 10.68 11.32
C LYS A 300 3.63 11.79 12.28
N PRO A 301 2.33 11.92 12.55
CA PRO A 301 1.82 12.86 13.53
C PRO A 301 2.23 12.47 14.96
N SER A 302 2.15 13.44 15.90
CA SER A 302 2.35 13.17 17.33
C SER A 302 1.44 12.05 17.83
N PHE A 303 1.96 11.24 18.75
CA PHE A 303 1.19 10.18 19.41
C PHE A 303 0.03 10.73 20.26
N ASP A 304 0.06 12.01 20.63
CA ASP A 304 -1.06 12.67 21.33
C ASP A 304 -2.36 12.61 20.53
N LEU A 305 -2.27 12.72 19.19
CA LEU A 305 -3.45 12.57 18.34
C LEU A 305 -4.03 11.15 18.36
N PHE A 306 -3.18 10.14 18.62
CA PHE A 306 -3.67 8.78 18.81
C PHE A 306 -4.48 8.64 20.12
N TYR A 307 -4.04 9.28 21.22
CA TYR A 307 -4.81 9.31 22.46
C TYR A 307 -6.17 10.00 22.25
N GLU A 308 -6.19 11.12 21.54
CA GLU A 308 -7.45 11.84 21.25
C GLU A 308 -8.39 10.98 20.40
N PHE A 309 -7.86 10.35 19.34
CA PHE A 309 -8.65 9.45 18.50
C PHE A 309 -9.20 8.25 19.29
N LYS A 310 -8.35 7.61 20.11
CA LYS A 310 -8.78 6.49 20.98
C LYS A 310 -9.92 6.91 21.91
N ARG A 311 -9.83 8.08 22.53
CA ARG A 311 -10.89 8.62 23.40
C ARG A 311 -12.22 8.79 22.65
N ILE A 312 -12.18 9.28 21.41
CA ILE A 312 -13.38 9.42 20.55
C ILE A 312 -13.93 8.04 20.18
N PHE A 313 -13.07 7.11 19.80
CA PHE A 313 -13.44 5.75 19.46
C PHE A 313 -14.13 5.04 20.64
N ASP A 314 -13.54 5.09 21.82
CA ASP A 314 -14.09 4.47 23.05
C ASP A 314 -15.43 5.11 23.42
N LYS A 315 -15.56 6.44 23.28
CA LYS A 315 -16.80 7.17 23.54
C LYS A 315 -17.92 6.70 22.61
N ILE A 316 -17.69 6.63 21.31
CA ILE A 316 -18.69 6.19 20.32
C ILE A 316 -19.07 4.73 20.58
N ASN A 317 -18.10 3.85 20.84
CA ASN A 317 -18.38 2.45 21.18
C ASN A 317 -19.31 2.33 22.39
N LYS A 318 -19.08 3.13 23.43
CA LYS A 318 -19.91 3.16 24.62
C LYS A 318 -21.32 3.68 24.34
N GLU A 319 -21.43 4.77 23.58
CA GLU A 319 -22.71 5.39 23.20
C GLU A 319 -23.59 4.44 22.38
N GLU A 320 -22.98 3.70 21.46
CA GLU A 320 -23.66 2.79 20.52
C GLU A 320 -23.74 1.34 21.01
N GLY A 321 -23.24 1.06 22.23
CA GLY A 321 -23.23 -0.30 22.79
C GLY A 321 -22.37 -1.29 21.99
N LEU A 322 -21.32 -0.82 21.30
CA LEU A 322 -20.43 -1.63 20.48
C LEU A 322 -19.28 -2.20 21.32
N ASN A 323 -18.80 -3.38 20.94
CA ASN A 323 -17.64 -4.03 21.54
C ASN A 323 -16.52 -4.17 20.49
N GLN A 324 -15.97 -3.04 20.07
CA GLN A 324 -14.90 -3.00 19.06
C GLN A 324 -13.56 -2.65 19.71
N GLN A 325 -12.46 -3.01 19.04
CA GLN A 325 -11.10 -2.79 19.52
C GLN A 325 -10.27 -2.02 18.48
N ILE A 326 -9.40 -1.14 18.95
CA ILE A 326 -8.31 -0.58 18.14
C ILE A 326 -7.15 -1.56 18.15
N ILE A 327 -6.62 -1.85 16.96
CA ILE A 327 -5.41 -2.65 16.78
C ILE A 327 -4.32 -1.70 16.26
N PRO A 328 -3.42 -1.21 17.12
CA PRO A 328 -2.37 -0.31 16.71
C PRO A 328 -1.23 -1.06 16.02
N TYR A 329 -0.70 -0.47 14.93
CA TYR A 329 0.54 -0.91 14.29
C TYR A 329 1.71 -0.15 14.85
N PHE A 330 2.82 -0.90 15.13
CA PHE A 330 4.09 -0.32 15.59
C PHE A 330 5.27 -0.91 14.82
N ILE A 331 6.28 -0.07 14.61
CA ILE A 331 7.53 -0.40 13.91
C ILE A 331 8.70 -0.18 14.86
N SER A 332 9.52 -1.21 15.08
CA SER A 332 10.83 -1.09 15.74
C SER A 332 11.95 -0.92 14.71
N SER A 333 13.12 -0.55 15.16
CA SER A 333 14.34 -0.50 14.34
C SER A 333 14.27 0.44 13.13
N HIS A 334 13.34 1.41 13.14
CA HIS A 334 13.31 2.49 12.16
C HIS A 334 14.56 3.38 12.35
N PRO A 335 15.13 3.98 11.28
CA PRO A 335 16.16 5.01 11.45
C PRO A 335 15.76 6.05 12.52
N GLY A 336 16.69 6.37 13.41
CA GLY A 336 16.47 7.25 14.57
C GLY A 336 15.83 6.58 15.78
N CYS A 337 15.50 5.29 15.74
CA CYS A 337 14.93 4.56 16.88
C CYS A 337 16.01 3.85 17.69
N HIS A 338 16.08 4.14 18.97
CA HIS A 338 16.99 3.51 19.95
C HIS A 338 16.23 2.55 20.87
N GLU A 339 16.95 1.76 21.67
CA GLU A 339 16.37 0.84 22.64
C GLU A 339 15.55 1.57 23.71
N GLU A 340 15.97 2.77 24.10
CA GLU A 340 15.26 3.63 25.07
C GLU A 340 13.87 4.03 24.58
N ASP A 341 13.75 4.36 23.28
CA ASP A 341 12.46 4.70 22.65
C ASP A 341 11.50 3.52 22.69
N MET A 342 12.02 2.30 22.48
CA MET A 342 11.23 1.08 22.53
C MET A 342 10.84 0.70 23.96
N ALA A 343 11.73 0.96 24.93
CA ALA A 343 11.43 0.76 26.35
C ALA A 343 10.30 1.68 26.83
N GLU A 344 10.29 2.94 26.41
CA GLU A 344 9.22 3.89 26.69
C GLU A 344 7.91 3.50 25.99
N LEU A 345 8.00 3.04 24.72
CA LEU A 345 6.84 2.50 24.00
C LEU A 345 6.20 1.34 24.77
N ALA A 346 7.00 0.43 25.34
CA ALA A 346 6.48 -0.68 26.13
C ALA A 346 5.67 -0.18 27.37
N VAL A 347 6.18 0.83 28.07
CA VAL A 347 5.48 1.43 29.23
C VAL A 347 4.17 2.11 28.81
N ILE A 348 4.19 2.86 27.70
CA ILE A 348 3.01 3.54 27.17
C ILE A 348 1.95 2.52 26.73
N THR A 349 2.34 1.49 26.01
CA THR A 349 1.41 0.45 25.52
C THR A 349 0.85 -0.39 26.67
N LYS A 350 1.62 -0.61 27.73
CA LYS A 350 1.11 -1.19 28.99
C LYS A 350 0.05 -0.29 29.64
N GLY A 351 0.31 1.01 29.74
CA GLY A 351 -0.63 1.97 30.30
C GLY A 351 -1.95 2.06 29.53
N LEU A 352 -1.93 1.73 28.22
CA LEU A 352 -3.11 1.66 27.35
C LEU A 352 -3.76 0.27 27.30
N ASP A 353 -3.23 -0.70 28.04
CA ASP A 353 -3.66 -2.11 28.04
C ASP A 353 -3.60 -2.75 26.62
N PHE A 354 -2.57 -2.42 25.83
CA PHE A 354 -2.35 -3.02 24.52
C PHE A 354 -1.37 -4.20 24.61
N HIS A 355 -1.87 -5.40 24.39
CA HIS A 355 -1.05 -6.55 24.03
C HIS A 355 -0.84 -6.52 22.52
N LEU A 356 0.36 -6.11 22.09
CA LEU A 356 0.62 -5.78 20.68
C LEU A 356 0.61 -7.03 19.81
N GLU A 357 -0.20 -7.01 18.74
CA GLU A 357 -0.32 -8.09 17.76
C GLU A 357 0.28 -7.70 16.39
N GLN A 358 0.18 -6.41 16.02
CA GLN A 358 0.60 -5.88 14.73
C GLN A 358 1.91 -5.09 14.91
N VAL A 359 3.01 -5.82 14.96
CA VAL A 359 4.36 -5.27 15.16
C VAL A 359 5.29 -5.81 14.09
N GLN A 360 6.21 -4.96 13.63
CA GLN A 360 7.25 -5.34 12.69
C GLN A 360 8.54 -4.60 12.95
N ASP A 361 9.66 -5.22 12.59
CA ASP A 361 10.92 -4.50 12.49
C ASP A 361 10.95 -3.73 11.17
N PHE A 362 11.56 -2.56 11.18
CA PHE A 362 11.78 -1.82 9.95
C PHE A 362 12.46 -2.72 8.92
N THR A 363 11.82 -2.86 7.77
CA THR A 363 12.36 -3.59 6.63
C THR A 363 12.66 -2.58 5.53
N PRO A 364 13.93 -2.44 5.14
CA PRO A 364 14.29 -1.56 4.04
C PRO A 364 13.49 -1.88 2.78
N THR A 365 12.84 -0.85 2.24
CA THR A 365 12.01 -0.96 1.04
C THR A 365 12.55 0.03 0.00
N PRO A 366 12.93 -0.41 -1.19
CA PRO A 366 13.51 0.46 -2.21
C PRO A 366 12.66 1.72 -2.46
N MET A 367 13.32 2.82 -2.80
CA MET A 367 12.72 4.13 -3.09
C MET A 367 12.16 4.88 -1.88
N THR A 368 12.40 4.44 -0.66
CA THR A 368 11.94 5.14 0.54
C THR A 368 13.08 5.90 1.21
N ILE A 369 12.78 7.09 1.74
CA ILE A 369 13.74 7.91 2.49
C ILE A 369 14.32 7.15 3.70
N SER A 370 13.47 6.39 4.41
CA SER A 370 13.94 5.59 5.55
C SER A 370 14.95 4.51 5.15
N THR A 371 14.78 3.89 3.98
CA THR A 371 15.76 2.91 3.47
C THR A 371 17.08 3.58 3.15
N GLU A 372 17.03 4.76 2.55
CA GLU A 372 18.23 5.52 2.24
C GLU A 372 18.95 5.98 3.51
N THR A 373 18.21 6.52 4.48
CA THR A 373 18.77 6.88 5.79
C THR A 373 19.38 5.66 6.49
N TRP A 374 18.71 4.50 6.43
CA TRP A 374 19.24 3.25 6.96
C TRP A 374 20.53 2.82 6.27
N TYR A 375 20.59 2.92 4.93
CA TYR A 375 21.74 2.51 4.14
C TYR A 375 22.93 3.47 4.33
N THR A 376 22.71 4.76 4.15
CA THR A 376 23.76 5.78 4.17
C THR A 376 24.21 6.15 5.60
N GLY A 377 23.29 6.12 6.57
CA GLY A 377 23.50 6.64 7.91
C GLY A 377 23.30 8.15 8.02
N TYR A 378 22.72 8.78 6.99
CA TYR A 378 22.47 10.23 6.95
C TYR A 378 21.01 10.52 6.60
N ASP A 379 20.47 11.60 7.17
CA ASP A 379 19.20 12.17 6.70
C ASP A 379 19.41 12.84 5.34
N PRO A 380 18.66 12.47 4.28
CA PRO A 380 18.88 13.01 2.93
C PRO A 380 18.66 14.52 2.79
N TYR A 381 17.94 15.16 3.72
CA TYR A 381 17.63 16.59 3.67
C TYR A 381 18.58 17.46 4.48
N THR A 382 19.07 16.96 5.61
CA THR A 382 19.95 17.71 6.51
C THR A 382 21.41 17.26 6.41
N LEU A 383 21.66 16.06 5.88
CA LEU A 383 22.95 15.37 5.85
C LEU A 383 23.57 15.15 7.23
N GLU A 384 22.73 15.21 8.28
CA GLU A 384 23.12 14.89 9.64
C GLU A 384 23.15 13.36 9.84
N PRO A 385 24.07 12.85 10.66
CA PRO A 385 24.13 11.43 10.97
C PRO A 385 22.87 10.94 11.68
N VAL A 386 22.35 9.77 11.28
CA VAL A 386 21.19 9.13 11.90
C VAL A 386 21.53 7.69 12.25
N PHE A 387 21.34 7.34 13.52
CA PHE A 387 21.46 5.95 13.97
C PHE A 387 20.45 5.04 13.27
N SER A 388 20.86 3.82 12.95
CA SER A 388 19.98 2.78 12.42
C SER A 388 20.44 1.42 12.90
N ALA A 389 19.52 0.64 13.47
CA ALA A 389 19.77 -0.75 13.86
C ALA A 389 19.98 -1.60 12.60
N LYS A 390 21.20 -2.05 12.35
CA LYS A 390 21.58 -2.82 11.15
C LYS A 390 21.75 -4.31 11.42
N THR A 391 22.27 -4.64 12.60
CA THR A 391 22.52 -6.02 12.97
C THR A 391 21.27 -6.70 13.54
N GLN A 392 21.18 -8.01 13.38
CA GLN A 392 20.10 -8.81 13.97
C GLN A 392 20.03 -8.66 15.49
N LYS A 393 21.19 -8.48 16.14
CA LYS A 393 21.26 -8.27 17.60
C LYS A 393 20.59 -6.96 18.00
N GLU A 394 20.90 -5.86 17.33
CA GLU A 394 20.28 -4.55 17.57
C GLU A 394 18.77 -4.58 17.33
N LYS A 395 18.33 -5.21 16.22
CA LYS A 395 16.89 -5.35 15.92
C LYS A 395 16.16 -6.15 16.99
N LEU A 396 16.74 -7.27 17.47
CA LEU A 396 16.15 -8.08 18.53
C LEU A 396 16.11 -7.33 19.88
N ALA A 397 17.16 -6.55 20.19
CA ALA A 397 17.21 -5.72 21.40
C ALA A 397 16.08 -4.68 21.45
N GLN A 398 15.69 -4.14 20.32
CA GLN A 398 14.53 -3.25 20.20
C GLN A 398 13.21 -4.03 20.20
N ARG A 399 13.12 -5.09 19.40
CA ARG A 399 11.88 -5.85 19.19
C ARG A 399 11.31 -6.47 20.46
N MET A 400 12.16 -6.93 21.41
CA MET A 400 11.72 -7.58 22.63
C MET A 400 10.73 -6.74 23.45
N PHE A 401 10.84 -5.41 23.39
CA PHE A 401 10.00 -4.49 24.13
C PHE A 401 8.51 -4.52 23.70
N PHE A 402 8.20 -4.94 22.49
CA PHE A 402 6.83 -5.17 22.07
C PHE A 402 6.12 -6.25 22.89
N PHE A 403 6.89 -7.22 23.41
CA PHE A 403 6.37 -8.40 24.10
C PHE A 403 6.55 -8.31 25.61
N TRP A 404 6.54 -7.08 26.17
CA TRP A 404 6.68 -6.82 27.59
C TRP A 404 5.73 -7.66 28.47
N TYR A 405 4.57 -8.04 27.97
CA TYR A 405 3.55 -8.82 28.65
C TYR A 405 3.83 -10.32 28.69
N LYS A 406 4.79 -10.83 27.90
CA LYS A 406 5.16 -12.25 27.86
C LYS A 406 6.12 -12.58 29.00
N PRO A 407 5.80 -13.59 29.85
CA PRO A 407 6.66 -13.98 30.96
C PRO A 407 8.07 -14.41 30.55
N GLU A 408 8.19 -15.05 29.40
CA GLU A 408 9.46 -15.53 28.83
C GLU A 408 10.41 -14.38 28.45
N GLU A 409 9.89 -13.24 28.01
CA GLU A 409 10.68 -12.09 27.59
C GLU A 409 11.14 -11.22 28.76
N ARG A 410 10.50 -11.34 29.91
CA ARG A 410 10.71 -10.45 31.07
C ARG A 410 12.18 -10.35 31.49
N ARG A 411 12.89 -11.50 31.62
CA ARG A 411 14.29 -11.51 32.06
C ARG A 411 15.20 -10.78 31.08
N ALA A 412 14.98 -10.98 29.77
CA ALA A 412 15.71 -10.32 28.71
C ALA A 412 15.48 -8.80 28.75
N ILE A 413 14.22 -8.38 28.87
CA ILE A 413 13.83 -6.97 28.96
C ILE A 413 14.41 -6.31 30.22
N GLU A 414 14.34 -6.95 31.39
CA GLU A 414 14.95 -6.41 32.62
C GLU A 414 16.47 -6.28 32.50
N SER A 415 17.13 -7.23 31.85
CA SER A 415 18.59 -7.17 31.60
C SER A 415 18.94 -6.03 30.65
N GLU A 416 18.17 -5.87 29.58
CA GLU A 416 18.36 -4.80 28.60
C GLU A 416 18.11 -3.42 29.21
N LEU A 417 17.05 -3.25 30.02
CA LEU A 417 16.77 -1.99 30.73
C LEU A 417 17.93 -1.59 31.66
N ARG A 418 18.57 -2.57 32.35
CA ARG A 418 19.77 -2.28 33.15
C ARG A 418 20.97 -1.89 32.28
N ARG A 419 21.14 -2.56 31.13
CA ARG A 419 22.24 -2.27 30.18
C ARG A 419 22.15 -0.84 29.62
N ILE A 420 20.95 -0.39 29.26
CA ILE A 420 20.73 0.97 28.73
C ILE A 420 20.53 2.03 29.82
N GLY A 421 20.72 1.67 31.12
CA GLY A 421 20.59 2.62 32.23
C GLY A 421 19.16 3.03 32.61
N ARG A 422 18.14 2.33 32.07
CA ARG A 422 16.72 2.63 32.28
C ARG A 422 16.04 1.67 33.29
N SER A 423 16.74 1.38 34.39
CA SER A 423 16.19 0.54 35.48
C SER A 423 14.92 1.13 36.11
N ASP A 424 14.69 2.44 35.97
CA ASP A 424 13.45 3.13 36.39
C ASP A 424 12.19 2.56 35.72
N LEU A 425 12.33 2.02 34.51
CA LEU A 425 11.20 1.45 33.75
C LEU A 425 10.84 0.03 34.19
N ILE A 426 11.73 -0.67 34.92
CA ILE A 426 11.46 -2.05 35.40
C ILE A 426 10.23 -2.06 36.31
N ALA A 427 10.18 -1.11 37.28
CA ALA A 427 9.04 -0.99 38.19
C ALA A 427 7.75 -0.63 37.43
N LYS A 428 7.83 0.28 36.45
CA LYS A 428 6.69 0.68 35.61
C LYS A 428 6.14 -0.49 34.78
N LEU A 429 7.00 -1.38 34.30
CA LEU A 429 6.58 -2.55 33.52
C LEU A 429 6.10 -3.73 34.40
N TYR A 430 6.70 -3.93 35.59
CA TYR A 430 6.55 -5.20 36.32
C TYR A 430 6.18 -5.08 37.79
N ASP A 431 5.85 -3.86 38.31
CA ASP A 431 5.40 -3.73 39.70
C ASP A 431 4.03 -4.36 39.91
N LYS A 432 3.92 -5.19 40.97
CA LYS A 432 2.71 -5.96 41.26
C LYS A 432 1.50 -5.09 41.69
N ARG A 433 1.70 -3.81 42.03
CA ARG A 433 0.63 -2.92 42.49
C ARG A 433 -0.33 -2.54 41.40
N ASP A 434 0.14 -2.45 40.13
CA ASP A 434 -0.70 -2.10 38.97
C ASP A 434 -1.57 -3.27 38.48
N MET A 435 -1.29 -4.49 38.91
CA MET A 435 -2.06 -5.68 38.53
C MET A 435 -3.39 -5.85 39.31
N ARG A 436 -3.66 -5.01 40.31
CA ARG A 436 -4.87 -5.13 41.13
C ARG A 436 -6.05 -4.25 40.70
N GLY A 437 -5.89 -3.43 39.69
CA GLY A 437 -6.88 -2.45 39.21
C GLY A 437 -7.61 -2.79 37.90
N GLY A 438 -7.30 -3.89 37.23
CA GLY A 438 -7.87 -4.22 35.94
C GLY A 438 -8.78 -5.43 35.97
N HIS A 439 -10.08 -5.22 36.05
CA HIS A 439 -11.07 -6.27 35.85
C HIS A 439 -11.35 -6.53 34.37
N THR A 440 -11.41 -7.83 34.07
CA THR A 440 -11.91 -8.49 32.85
C THR A 440 -11.00 -8.45 31.62
N SER A 441 -9.89 -9.17 31.72
CA SER A 441 -9.34 -9.80 30.51
C SER A 441 -10.23 -10.99 30.13
N ALA A 442 -10.91 -10.89 28.99
CA ALA A 442 -11.42 -12.09 28.33
C ALA A 442 -10.21 -13.01 28.09
N ARG A 443 -10.22 -14.19 28.69
CA ARG A 443 -9.23 -15.25 28.44
C ARG A 443 -9.22 -15.53 26.95
N PHE A 444 -8.17 -15.14 26.28
CA PHE A 444 -7.90 -15.62 24.93
C PHE A 444 -7.45 -17.08 25.05
N ASP A 445 -8.27 -17.97 24.54
CA ASP A 445 -7.92 -19.38 24.37
C ASP A 445 -6.88 -19.48 23.26
N GLU A 446 -5.70 -19.98 23.57
CA GLU A 446 -4.58 -20.21 22.63
C GLU A 446 -4.95 -21.11 21.43
N LYS A 447 -6.12 -21.74 21.46
CA LYS A 447 -6.67 -22.58 20.38
C LYS A 447 -7.36 -21.80 19.25
N ALA A 448 -7.52 -20.50 19.38
CA ALA A 448 -8.19 -19.65 18.38
C ALA A 448 -7.23 -19.02 17.35
N VAL A 449 -5.93 -19.22 17.44
CA VAL A 449 -4.93 -18.61 16.54
C VAL A 449 -4.72 -19.41 15.23
N GLY A 450 -5.39 -20.54 15.09
CA GLY A 450 -5.47 -21.25 13.82
C GLY A 450 -6.80 -20.99 13.14
N SER A 451 -6.88 -20.09 12.16
CA SER A 451 -8.07 -19.90 11.33
C SER A 451 -9.04 -18.78 11.74
N THR A 452 -8.60 -17.53 11.78
CA THR A 452 -9.50 -16.38 11.90
C THR A 452 -9.98 -15.80 10.57
N TYR A 453 -10.14 -16.63 9.55
CA TYR A 453 -10.87 -16.31 8.33
C TYR A 453 -12.03 -17.29 8.06
N ASP A 454 -12.61 -17.87 9.11
CA ASP A 454 -13.87 -18.57 8.99
C ASP A 454 -15.05 -17.59 9.11
N ASN A 455 -15.82 -17.55 8.06
CA ASN A 455 -17.07 -16.84 7.79
C ASN A 455 -18.03 -16.83 8.98
N PRO A 456 -18.55 -15.68 9.43
CA PRO A 456 -19.69 -15.67 10.31
C PRO A 456 -20.99 -15.84 9.50
N GLY A 457 -21.42 -17.05 9.36
CA GLY A 457 -22.71 -17.32 8.73
C GLY A 457 -23.10 -18.76 8.89
N VAL A 458 -23.82 -19.10 9.92
CA VAL A 458 -25.01 -19.94 9.99
C VAL A 458 -25.26 -20.29 11.47
N GLY A 459 -26.14 -19.54 12.10
CA GLY A 459 -26.78 -19.96 13.34
C GLY A 459 -27.79 -21.05 13.06
N ARG A 460 -27.59 -22.23 13.61
CA ARG A 460 -28.67 -23.21 13.80
C ARG A 460 -28.94 -23.31 15.29
N GLY A 461 -30.14 -22.88 15.68
CA GLY A 461 -30.70 -23.17 16.98
C GLY A 461 -30.91 -24.67 17.17
N ALA A 462 -30.55 -25.15 18.33
CA ALA A 462 -31.06 -26.42 18.82
C ALA A 462 -31.24 -26.37 20.33
N ARG A 463 -32.39 -26.79 20.70
CA ARG A 463 -32.98 -26.94 22.00
C ARG A 463 -32.14 -27.77 22.97
N GLY A 464 -32.26 -27.41 24.24
CA GLY A 464 -31.64 -28.06 25.36
C GLY A 464 -32.07 -29.49 25.64
N LYS A 465 -31.27 -30.14 26.47
CA LYS A 465 -31.75 -31.00 27.56
C LYS A 465 -30.65 -31.26 28.58
N ASN A 466 -30.99 -31.00 29.80
CA ASN A 466 -30.31 -31.39 31.03
C ASN A 466 -29.96 -32.88 31.07
N ARG A 467 -28.80 -33.23 31.60
CA ARG A 467 -28.70 -34.31 32.59
C ARG A 467 -27.40 -34.24 33.40
N GLN A 468 -27.58 -34.21 34.69
CA GLN A 468 -26.61 -34.44 35.75
C GLN A 468 -26.06 -35.89 35.69
N GLY A 469 -24.83 -36.07 36.15
CA GLY A 469 -24.26 -37.40 36.42
C GLY A 469 -22.86 -37.31 37.03
N ASN A 470 -22.82 -37.57 38.28
CA ASN A 470 -21.69 -37.66 39.23
C ASN A 470 -20.74 -38.83 38.97
N SER A 471 -19.56 -38.71 39.55
CA SER A 471 -18.68 -39.70 40.18
C SER A 471 -17.37 -39.97 39.45
N SER A 472 -16.25 -39.60 40.00
CA SER A 472 -15.41 -40.12 41.09
C SER A 472 -14.48 -41.29 40.69
N TYR A 473 -13.21 -41.13 41.08
CA TYR A 473 -12.16 -42.09 41.37
C TYR A 473 -11.36 -42.81 40.27
N GLY A 474 -10.05 -42.71 40.44
CA GLY A 474 -9.13 -43.74 40.05
C GLY A 474 -7.72 -43.29 39.72
N SER A 475 -6.87 -43.17 40.71
CA SER A 475 -5.41 -43.17 40.61
C SER A 475 -4.90 -44.45 40.00
N ASN A 476 -3.92 -44.44 39.12
CA ASN A 476 -2.73 -45.26 39.32
C ASN A 476 -1.55 -44.90 38.37
N SER A 477 -0.42 -45.00 38.99
CA SER A 477 0.97 -44.90 38.59
C SER A 477 1.41 -45.77 37.41
N GLY A 478 2.42 -45.28 36.67
CA GLY A 478 3.32 -46.22 35.97
C GLY A 478 4.13 -45.65 34.81
N ARG A 479 5.30 -45.13 35.09
CA ARG A 479 6.60 -45.30 34.41
C ARG A 479 6.74 -45.30 32.88
N ASN A 480 7.67 -44.43 32.49
CA ASN A 480 8.75 -44.57 31.47
C ASN A 480 8.45 -44.35 30.01
N GLY A 481 9.11 -43.31 29.48
CA GLY A 481 9.87 -43.55 28.28
C GLY A 481 9.87 -42.46 27.22
N ARG A 482 10.97 -41.76 27.14
CA ARG A 482 11.55 -41.12 25.95
C ARG A 482 11.00 -39.75 25.52
N ASN A 483 11.79 -38.75 25.89
CA ASN A 483 11.94 -37.46 25.20
C ASN A 483 12.09 -37.65 23.69
N GLN A 484 11.17 -37.15 22.92
CA GLN A 484 11.41 -36.69 21.57
C GLN A 484 10.94 -35.25 21.50
N SER A 485 11.92 -34.38 21.38
CA SER A 485 11.75 -32.96 21.13
C SER A 485 11.04 -32.75 19.78
N TYR A 486 9.83 -32.22 19.80
CA TYR A 486 9.12 -31.78 18.64
C TYR A 486 9.60 -30.35 18.31
N GLN A 487 10.38 -30.22 17.24
CA GLN A 487 10.66 -28.89 16.64
C GLN A 487 9.51 -28.53 15.70
N PRO A 488 8.91 -27.34 15.84
CA PRO A 488 7.96 -26.86 14.86
C PRO A 488 8.72 -26.49 13.58
N LYS A 489 8.28 -27.02 12.45
CA LYS A 489 8.76 -26.60 11.12
C LYS A 489 8.42 -25.13 10.90
N GLY A 490 9.44 -24.30 10.92
CA GLY A 490 9.35 -22.87 10.60
C GLY A 490 8.94 -22.67 9.15
N TYR A 491 8.09 -21.70 8.93
CA TYR A 491 7.81 -21.12 7.63
C TYR A 491 9.10 -20.52 7.07
N GLY A 492 9.39 -20.85 5.81
CA GLY A 492 10.62 -20.49 5.14
C GLY A 492 10.89 -18.99 5.15
N ASN A 493 12.05 -18.63 5.64
CA ASN A 493 12.67 -17.33 5.50
C ASN A 493 12.83 -17.00 4.01
N VAL A 494 12.21 -15.92 3.58
CA VAL A 494 12.67 -15.18 2.41
C VAL A 494 14.06 -14.65 2.79
N GLY A 495 15.08 -15.04 2.02
CA GLY A 495 16.47 -14.90 2.37
C GLY A 495 16.87 -13.49 2.83
N CYS A 496 17.35 -13.42 4.05
CA CYS A 496 18.22 -12.34 4.48
C CYS A 496 19.55 -12.47 3.73
N TYR A 497 19.93 -11.46 2.99
CA TYR A 497 21.28 -11.32 2.48
C TYR A 497 22.22 -11.19 3.67
N ASP A 498 23.20 -12.10 3.74
CA ASP A 498 24.24 -12.18 4.76
C ASP A 498 25.29 -11.09 4.42
N GLU A 499 25.07 -9.84 4.89
CA GLU A 499 25.94 -8.70 4.63
C GLU A 499 27.30 -8.78 5.36
N ASP A 500 27.45 -9.65 6.36
CA ASP A 500 28.69 -9.83 7.11
C ASP A 500 29.85 -10.39 6.27
N LYS A 501 29.60 -10.83 5.05
CA LYS A 501 30.64 -11.30 4.12
C LYS A 501 31.36 -10.20 3.34
N TYR A 502 30.87 -8.96 3.37
CA TYR A 502 31.40 -7.88 2.52
C TYR A 502 31.98 -6.70 3.28
N LEU A 503 31.95 -6.70 4.60
CA LEU A 503 32.45 -5.59 5.43
C LEU A 503 33.76 -5.94 6.15
N ASN A 504 34.81 -6.22 5.41
CA ASN A 504 36.19 -6.18 5.93
C ASN A 504 37.12 -5.62 4.85
N ASN A 505 37.37 -4.32 4.92
CA ASN A 505 38.52 -3.59 4.32
C ASN A 505 39.04 -4.13 2.97
N GLY A 506 38.22 -4.31 1.98
CA GLY A 506 38.64 -4.42 0.57
C GLY A 506 39.63 -5.53 0.21
N LYS A 507 39.84 -6.56 1.06
CA LYS A 507 40.72 -7.69 0.74
C LYS A 507 39.91 -9.01 0.69
N PRO A 508 40.07 -9.83 -0.37
CA PRO A 508 39.40 -11.12 -0.45
C PRO A 508 39.97 -12.08 0.59
N LEU A 509 39.07 -12.68 1.39
CA LEU A 509 39.42 -13.75 2.33
C LEU A 509 39.78 -15.03 1.57
N ASN A 510 40.99 -15.54 1.79
CA ASN A 510 41.43 -16.87 1.35
C ASN A 510 40.63 -17.96 2.08
N VAL A 511 39.67 -18.53 1.41
CA VAL A 511 38.91 -19.69 1.91
C VAL A 511 39.67 -20.95 1.58
N ARG A 512 40.20 -21.61 2.59
CA ARG A 512 40.74 -22.99 2.49
C ARG A 512 39.59 -23.95 2.16
N ASN A 513 39.75 -24.68 1.07
CA ASN A 513 38.88 -25.76 0.60
C ASN A 513 38.53 -26.74 1.72
N ARG A 514 37.24 -26.88 2.03
CA ARG A 514 36.64 -28.10 2.55
C ARG A 514 35.69 -28.61 1.48
N ASN A 515 35.97 -29.82 1.00
CA ASN A 515 35.12 -30.60 0.11
C ASN A 515 33.85 -30.98 0.89
N ASP A 516 32.79 -30.21 0.69
CA ASP A 516 31.42 -30.65 0.84
C ASP A 516 30.69 -30.30 -0.48
N GLY A 517 29.88 -31.23 -0.96
CA GLY A 517 29.30 -31.20 -2.31
C GLY A 517 28.26 -30.05 -2.56
N SER A 518 28.40 -28.86 -1.96
CA SER A 518 27.59 -27.70 -2.22
C SER A 518 28.23 -26.79 -3.27
N GLN A 519 27.54 -26.59 -4.39
CA GLN A 519 27.98 -25.71 -5.45
C GLN A 519 28.05 -24.25 -4.92
N ARG A 520 29.21 -23.61 -5.09
CA ARG A 520 29.40 -22.19 -4.77
C ARG A 520 28.44 -21.31 -5.60
N PRO A 521 27.97 -20.18 -5.08
CA PRO A 521 27.23 -19.19 -5.85
C PRO A 521 28.09 -18.70 -7.02
N LEU A 522 27.51 -18.66 -8.22
CA LEU A 522 28.18 -18.17 -9.42
C LEU A 522 28.45 -16.66 -9.31
N SER A 523 29.63 -16.23 -9.70
CA SER A 523 29.94 -14.80 -9.82
C SER A 523 29.02 -14.15 -10.88
N PRO A 524 28.81 -12.81 -10.85
CA PRO A 524 28.00 -12.13 -11.86
C PRO A 524 28.42 -12.41 -13.32
N ARG A 525 29.72 -12.63 -13.55
CA ARG A 525 30.27 -13.02 -14.86
C ARG A 525 29.90 -14.46 -15.23
N GLU A 526 29.95 -15.37 -14.30
CA GLU A 526 29.58 -16.78 -14.48
C GLU A 526 28.06 -16.93 -14.64
N LEU A 527 27.28 -16.14 -13.91
CA LEU A 527 25.81 -16.06 -14.06
C LEU A 527 25.42 -15.53 -15.45
N ALA A 528 26.05 -14.45 -15.91
CA ALA A 528 25.83 -13.91 -17.24
C ALA A 528 26.22 -14.89 -18.37
N LYS A 529 27.25 -15.70 -18.14
CA LYS A 529 27.68 -16.76 -19.08
C LYS A 529 26.67 -17.90 -19.09
N SER A 530 26.21 -18.36 -17.92
CA SER A 530 25.18 -19.40 -17.77
C SER A 530 23.85 -19.00 -18.41
N VAL A 531 23.39 -17.76 -18.20
CA VAL A 531 22.18 -17.22 -18.86
C VAL A 531 22.35 -17.14 -20.38
N LYS A 532 23.54 -16.74 -20.86
CA LYS A 532 23.83 -16.74 -22.31
C LYS A 532 23.86 -18.14 -22.92
N GLU A 533 24.33 -19.13 -22.19
CA GLU A 533 24.35 -20.54 -22.62
C GLU A 533 22.95 -21.15 -22.57
N GLN A 534 22.13 -20.85 -21.55
CA GLN A 534 20.71 -21.22 -21.52
C GLN A 534 19.92 -20.62 -22.69
N LEU A 535 20.09 -19.32 -22.97
CA LEU A 535 19.46 -18.65 -24.11
C LEU A 535 19.91 -19.21 -25.49
N LYS A 536 21.12 -19.79 -25.55
CA LYS A 536 21.58 -20.52 -26.75
C LYS A 536 20.97 -21.92 -26.83
N ALA A 537 20.84 -22.63 -25.72
CA ALA A 537 20.20 -23.94 -25.65
C ALA A 537 18.70 -23.87 -25.99
N ASP A 538 18.00 -22.85 -25.53
CA ASP A 538 16.59 -22.61 -25.87
C ASP A 538 16.38 -22.24 -27.35
N LYS A 539 17.38 -21.63 -28.02
CA LYS A 539 17.38 -21.42 -29.49
C LYS A 539 17.67 -22.70 -30.29
N GLY A 540 18.22 -23.71 -29.64
CA GLY A 540 18.51 -25.02 -30.23
C GLY A 540 17.41 -26.07 -30.05
N SER A 541 16.55 -25.93 -29.07
CA SER A 541 15.38 -26.79 -28.85
C SER A 541 14.23 -26.27 -29.73
N GLY A 542 13.78 -27.07 -30.69
CA GLY A 542 12.86 -26.79 -31.77
C GLY A 542 11.51 -26.16 -31.49
N PHE A 543 11.37 -25.31 -30.45
CA PHE A 543 10.12 -24.63 -30.10
C PHE A 543 9.85 -23.36 -30.96
N PHE A 544 10.81 -22.92 -31.77
CA PHE A 544 10.71 -21.75 -32.66
C PHE A 544 10.89 -22.03 -34.15
N LYS A 545 10.79 -23.29 -34.59
CA LYS A 545 10.86 -23.65 -36.01
C LYS A 545 9.51 -24.12 -36.50
N ASP A 546 8.48 -23.29 -36.49
CA ASP A 546 7.36 -23.42 -37.43
C ASP A 546 6.40 -22.25 -37.27
N LYS A 547 6.82 -21.09 -37.73
CA LYS A 547 5.93 -20.02 -38.21
C LYS A 547 6.71 -19.07 -39.14
N LYS A 548 7.15 -19.62 -40.28
CA LYS A 548 7.44 -18.79 -41.45
C LYS A 548 6.27 -18.93 -42.40
N LYS A 549 5.69 -17.74 -42.70
CA LYS A 549 4.81 -17.44 -43.83
C LYS A 549 3.39 -17.98 -43.79
N LYS A 550 2.46 -17.22 -43.20
CA LYS A 550 1.20 -16.91 -43.87
C LYS A 550 0.96 -15.41 -43.76
N SER A 551 1.11 -14.74 -44.88
CA SER A 551 0.69 -13.37 -45.13
C SER A 551 -0.82 -13.26 -44.86
N PHE A 552 -1.19 -12.32 -44.00
CA PHE A 552 -2.57 -11.94 -43.78
C PHE A 552 -2.99 -11.05 -44.95
N ASN A 553 -3.93 -11.53 -45.76
CA ASN A 553 -4.61 -10.76 -46.78
C ASN A 553 -6.04 -10.50 -46.32
N PRO A 554 -6.48 -9.26 -46.14
CA PRO A 554 -7.84 -8.94 -45.75
C PRO A 554 -8.68 -8.76 -47.02
N ASN A 555 -9.31 -9.83 -47.49
CA ASN A 555 -10.43 -9.72 -48.41
C ASN A 555 -11.51 -10.68 -47.95
N PHE A 556 -12.61 -10.10 -47.52
CA PHE A 556 -13.92 -10.71 -47.43
C PHE A 556 -14.34 -11.17 -48.83
N ASP A 557 -14.72 -12.42 -48.97
CA ASP A 557 -15.60 -12.85 -50.04
C ASP A 557 -16.55 -13.91 -49.53
N GLU A 558 -17.84 -13.68 -49.84
CA GLU A 558 -18.97 -14.54 -49.61
C GLU A 558 -18.95 -15.73 -50.58
N GLY A 559 -19.41 -16.86 -50.15
CA GLY A 559 -19.76 -17.89 -51.13
C GLY A 559 -19.88 -19.32 -50.63
N ASN A 560 -21.00 -19.66 -50.16
CA ASN A 560 -21.86 -20.78 -50.68
C ASN A 560 -21.50 -22.27 -50.48
N HIS A 561 -22.57 -22.95 -50.14
CA HIS A 561 -23.05 -24.32 -50.44
C HIS A 561 -22.81 -25.41 -49.37
N ARG A 562 -23.74 -26.19 -48.97
CA ARG A 562 -25.04 -26.79 -49.31
C ARG A 562 -25.28 -27.84 -48.22
N ARG A 563 -26.38 -28.23 -47.76
CA ARG A 563 -27.74 -28.64 -48.08
C ARG A 563 -28.30 -29.42 -46.88
N GLY A 564 -29.63 -29.36 -46.72
CA GLY A 564 -30.48 -30.36 -46.09
C GLY A 564 -31.57 -29.70 -45.25
N ASP A 565 -32.66 -29.31 -45.83
CA ASP A 565 -34.04 -29.80 -45.87
C ASP A 565 -34.62 -30.18 -44.50
N VAL A 566 -35.76 -29.69 -44.04
CA VAL A 566 -37.14 -29.85 -44.51
C VAL A 566 -38.14 -29.03 -43.66
N SER A 567 -39.08 -28.36 -44.34
CA SER A 567 -40.50 -28.10 -44.11
C SER A 567 -41.00 -27.04 -43.12
N GLN A 568 -41.63 -26.07 -43.72
CA GLN A 568 -43.04 -25.65 -43.72
C GLN A 568 -43.59 -25.07 -42.40
N ASN A 569 -44.13 -23.85 -42.34
CA ASN A 569 -45.35 -23.39 -42.95
C ASN A 569 -45.63 -21.90 -42.65
N ARG A 570 -45.97 -21.17 -43.69
CA ARG A 570 -46.99 -20.12 -43.89
C ARG A 570 -47.34 -19.12 -42.78
N GLY A 571 -47.26 -17.84 -43.14
CA GLY A 571 -48.43 -16.99 -43.28
C GLY A 571 -48.16 -15.49 -43.21
N ASN A 572 -48.26 -14.84 -44.33
CA ASN A 572 -48.91 -13.56 -44.69
C ASN A 572 -48.96 -12.46 -43.59
N GLY A 573 -48.67 -11.24 -43.86
CA GLY A 573 -49.03 -10.37 -44.93
C GLY A 573 -48.63 -8.90 -44.69
N LYS A 574 -48.25 -8.28 -45.78
CA LYS A 574 -48.57 -6.92 -46.28
C LYS A 574 -48.24 -5.69 -45.42
N GLN A 575 -47.28 -4.91 -45.91
CA GLN A 575 -47.46 -3.62 -46.66
C GLN A 575 -48.03 -2.50 -45.77
N ASN A 576 -47.52 -1.27 -45.73
CA ASN A 576 -47.15 -0.34 -46.80
C ASN A 576 -46.58 0.96 -46.22
N HIS A 577 -45.69 1.61 -46.96
CA HIS A 577 -45.57 3.04 -47.26
C HIS A 577 -45.56 4.04 -46.08
N GLY A 578 -44.75 5.05 -46.02
CA GLY A 578 -43.99 5.79 -47.00
C GLY A 578 -43.61 7.15 -46.47
N ASN A 579 -42.60 7.73 -47.06
CA ASN A 579 -42.33 9.18 -47.27
C ASN A 579 -42.32 10.09 -46.01
N GLY A 580 -41.35 10.93 -45.73
CA GLY A 580 -40.46 11.69 -46.60
C GLY A 580 -40.36 13.11 -46.08
N ARG A 581 -39.20 13.73 -46.30
CA ARG A 581 -38.91 15.19 -46.38
C ARG A 581 -38.78 15.95 -45.04
N ASN A 582 -37.60 16.44 -44.73
CA ASN A 582 -36.86 17.62 -45.20
C ASN A 582 -37.24 18.95 -44.59
N PHE A 583 -36.19 19.77 -44.25
CA PHE A 583 -36.10 21.25 -44.07
C PHE A 583 -36.56 21.77 -42.69
N GLY A 584 -35.80 22.61 -42.01
CA GLY A 584 -35.15 23.81 -42.40
C GLY A 584 -34.46 24.51 -41.24
N SER A 585 -33.37 25.08 -41.57
CA SER A 585 -32.61 26.12 -40.87
C SER A 585 -33.45 27.36 -40.53
N PHE A 586 -33.18 28.00 -39.40
CA PHE A 586 -33.27 29.47 -39.32
C PHE A 586 -32.31 30.04 -38.30
N SER A 587 -31.46 30.91 -38.78
CA SER A 587 -30.67 31.92 -38.13
C SER A 587 -31.55 33.09 -37.70
N GLY A 588 -31.15 33.85 -36.70
CA GLY A 588 -31.75 35.14 -36.39
C GLY A 588 -31.12 35.85 -35.19
N ASP A 589 -30.24 36.74 -35.54
CA ASP A 589 -29.70 37.88 -34.81
C ASP A 589 -30.75 38.73 -34.10
N ASN A 590 -30.44 39.34 -32.95
CA ASN A 590 -30.39 40.80 -32.74
C ASN A 590 -30.26 41.20 -31.24
N ARG A 591 -29.18 41.87 -30.92
CA ARG A 591 -28.99 43.26 -30.44
C ARG A 591 -30.14 43.88 -29.64
N ASN A 592 -29.90 44.38 -28.41
CA ASN A 592 -29.53 45.77 -28.16
C ASN A 592 -29.60 46.16 -26.66
N LYS A 593 -28.60 46.91 -26.23
CA LYS A 593 -28.59 48.13 -25.40
C LYS A 593 -29.50 48.16 -24.14
N GLY A 594 -29.05 48.55 -23.02
CA GLY A 594 -28.19 49.64 -22.62
C GLY A 594 -28.52 50.09 -21.21
N ASN A 595 -27.56 50.62 -20.60
CA ASN A 595 -27.49 51.85 -19.80
C ASN A 595 -27.71 51.86 -18.29
N SER A 596 -26.61 52.17 -17.65
CA SER A 596 -26.38 53.24 -16.67
C SER A 596 -27.02 53.18 -15.28
N GLY A 597 -26.16 53.33 -14.30
CA GLY A 597 -26.41 54.31 -13.27
C GLY A 597 -25.91 54.03 -11.86
N ARG A 598 -24.72 54.49 -11.58
CA ARG A 598 -24.27 55.30 -10.42
C ARG A 598 -24.65 54.95 -8.98
N ARG A 599 -23.57 54.77 -8.20
CA ARG A 599 -23.22 55.45 -6.94
C ARG A 599 -23.98 55.13 -5.65
N GLY A 600 -23.17 54.86 -4.63
CA GLY A 600 -23.40 55.30 -3.28
C GLY A 600 -22.64 54.55 -2.20
N LYS A 601 -21.61 55.18 -1.72
CA LYS A 601 -20.84 54.89 -0.50
C LYS A 601 -21.73 54.61 0.72
N ARG A 602 -21.36 53.61 1.52
CA ARG A 602 -20.79 53.76 2.87
C ARG A 602 -20.17 52.45 3.31
#